data_6b8b8c79ea23971b5efaf104cbe27719
#
_entry.id   6b8b8c79ea23971b5efaf104cbe27719
#
_cell.length_a   1.000
_cell.length_b   1.000
_cell.length_c   1.000
_cell.angle_alpha   90.00
_cell.angle_beta   90.00
_cell.angle_gamma   90.00
#
_symmetry.space_group_name_H-M   'P 1'
#
loop_
_entity.id
_entity.type
_entity.pdbx_description
1 polymer ?
#
loop_
_entity_poly.entity_id
_entity_poly.type
_entity_poly.pdbx_seq_one_letter_code
_entity_poly.pdbx_strand_id
1 'polypeptide(L)'
;KPTKLTRTIPTVSFDSGMVFERDASLFGKSTTQTLEPRLFYVYTPYENQDDVPLFDTGRSGFNYAQLFSENRYVGLDRVSDANQLTAALVSRFIQEDGAERLRLAIGQRLYFEEPRVRIAGEAAQQSRYDLLLAAGGTISESWTFDSGVQYDAAGSSLYSSNVSVQWRPGKMKAVNAEYRYQRDSFRNIDLSAQYPISRRWYGVGRVSYALRSYGVGQAVNPSTGSKLIESLIGLEYQADCWVFRMGAQRFVTAAQTTSTPIFFQLELNGLSRLGLGNPLESFNKSVPGYTRLNAGIGRP
;
A
#
# COMPACT_ATOMS: atom_id res chain seq x y z
N LYS A 1 7.32 13.26 -30.94
CA LYS A 1 7.56 12.20 -29.93
C LYS A 1 7.43 10.84 -30.61
N PRO A 2 8.28 9.87 -30.29
CA PRO A 2 8.17 8.54 -30.86
C PRO A 2 6.81 7.93 -30.52
N THR A 3 6.20 7.27 -31.48
CA THR A 3 4.88 6.63 -31.33
C THR A 3 4.97 5.25 -30.65
N LYS A 4 6.19 4.72 -30.53
CA LYS A 4 6.49 3.42 -29.90
C LYS A 4 7.76 3.56 -29.08
N LEU A 5 7.67 3.22 -27.81
CA LEU A 5 8.81 3.17 -26.88
C LEU A 5 9.02 1.71 -26.50
N THR A 6 10.26 1.24 -26.56
CA THR A 6 10.65 -0.09 -26.11
C THR A 6 11.82 0.07 -25.15
N ARG A 7 11.78 -0.59 -24.02
CA ARG A 7 12.87 -0.64 -23.06
C ARG A 7 13.11 -2.09 -22.63
N THR A 8 14.37 -2.41 -22.36
CA THR A 8 14.76 -3.69 -21.79
C THR A 8 15.69 -3.41 -20.63
N ILE A 9 15.21 -3.70 -19.42
CA ILE A 9 15.95 -3.40 -18.19
C ILE A 9 16.14 -4.71 -17.45
N PRO A 10 17.33 -5.35 -17.54
CA PRO A 10 17.62 -6.56 -16.80
C PRO A 10 17.76 -6.24 -15.31
N THR A 11 17.17 -7.07 -14.45
CA THR A 11 17.36 -7.04 -13.01
C THR A 11 17.92 -8.37 -12.55
N VAL A 12 18.96 -8.32 -11.72
CA VAL A 12 19.54 -9.48 -11.06
C VAL A 12 19.43 -9.28 -9.56
N SER A 13 18.90 -10.27 -8.87
CA SER A 13 18.83 -10.26 -7.41
C SER A 13 19.41 -11.52 -6.81
N PHE A 14 19.99 -11.38 -5.64
CA PHE A 14 20.48 -12.49 -4.82
C PHE A 14 19.89 -12.35 -3.42
N ASP A 15 19.17 -13.38 -2.98
CA ASP A 15 18.51 -13.45 -1.70
C ASP A 15 19.03 -14.65 -0.91
N SER A 16 19.57 -14.41 0.27
CA SER A 16 20.11 -15.45 1.13
C SER A 16 19.72 -15.20 2.57
N GLY A 17 19.31 -16.25 3.27
CA GLY A 17 18.93 -16.15 4.66
C GLY A 17 18.99 -17.49 5.37
N MET A 18 18.95 -17.43 6.69
CA MET A 18 18.85 -18.57 7.58
C MET A 18 17.68 -18.36 8.53
N VAL A 19 17.10 -19.44 9.01
CA VAL A 19 16.02 -19.41 9.99
C VAL A 19 16.45 -20.20 11.21
N PHE A 20 16.44 -19.54 12.37
CA PHE A 20 16.60 -20.17 13.67
C PHE A 20 15.27 -20.11 14.40
N GLU A 21 14.91 -21.19 15.07
CA GLU A 21 13.62 -21.28 15.77
C GLU A 21 13.82 -21.63 17.23
N ARG A 22 12.92 -21.13 18.08
CA ARG A 22 12.81 -21.53 19.47
C ARG A 22 11.37 -21.42 19.97
N ASP A 23 11.06 -22.20 20.98
CA ASP A 23 9.82 -22.03 21.72
C ASP A 23 9.84 -20.72 22.52
N ALA A 24 8.74 -20.02 22.50
CA ALA A 24 8.55 -18.74 23.17
C ALA A 24 7.09 -18.58 23.63
N SER A 25 6.82 -17.54 24.37
CA SER A 25 5.46 -17.13 24.67
C SER A 25 5.27 -15.65 24.35
N LEU A 26 4.14 -15.32 23.75
CA LEU A 26 3.75 -13.95 23.44
C LEU A 26 2.36 -13.69 24.00
N PHE A 27 2.22 -12.68 24.87
CA PHE A 27 0.96 -12.35 25.55
C PHE A 27 0.32 -13.55 26.27
N GLY A 28 1.14 -14.43 26.87
CA GLY A 28 0.70 -15.62 27.60
C GLY A 28 0.23 -16.80 26.73
N LYS A 29 0.44 -16.74 25.42
CA LYS A 29 0.16 -17.84 24.48
C LYS A 29 1.47 -18.46 23.99
N SER A 30 1.48 -19.78 23.82
CA SER A 30 2.59 -20.51 23.22
C SER A 30 2.79 -20.06 21.78
N THR A 31 4.02 -19.80 21.39
CA THR A 31 4.42 -19.37 20.05
C THR A 31 5.79 -19.95 19.71
N THR A 32 6.05 -20.14 18.43
CA THR A 32 7.41 -20.32 17.90
C THR A 32 7.98 -18.97 17.55
N GLN A 33 9.11 -18.62 18.13
CA GLN A 33 9.86 -17.42 17.74
C GLN A 33 10.91 -17.81 16.73
N THR A 34 10.94 -17.13 15.55
CA THR A 34 12.02 -17.23 14.59
C THR A 34 13.01 -16.09 14.74
N LEU A 35 14.25 -16.33 14.33
CA LEU A 35 15.27 -15.31 14.11
C LEU A 35 15.88 -15.56 12.72
N GLU A 36 15.71 -14.59 11.82
CA GLU A 36 15.98 -14.72 10.40
C GLU A 36 16.98 -13.65 9.94
N PRO A 37 18.30 -13.89 10.04
CA PRO A 37 19.27 -13.05 9.32
C PRO A 37 19.10 -13.23 7.82
N ARG A 38 19.05 -12.13 7.07
CA ARG A 38 18.81 -12.12 5.63
C ARG A 38 19.67 -11.08 4.93
N LEU A 39 20.25 -11.46 3.80
CA LEU A 39 20.99 -10.60 2.89
C LEU A 39 20.26 -10.57 1.54
N PHE A 40 20.00 -9.38 1.04
CA PHE A 40 19.33 -9.20 -0.25
C PHE A 40 20.09 -8.17 -1.07
N TYR A 41 20.67 -8.64 -2.18
CA TYR A 41 21.38 -7.80 -3.14
C TYR A 41 20.53 -7.62 -4.41
N VAL A 42 20.50 -6.41 -4.95
CA VAL A 42 19.83 -6.10 -6.21
C VAL A 42 20.73 -5.25 -7.07
N TYR A 43 20.82 -5.64 -8.34
CA TYR A 43 21.44 -4.87 -9.39
C TYR A 43 20.45 -4.68 -10.56
N THR A 44 20.17 -3.44 -10.89
CA THR A 44 19.40 -3.02 -12.08
C THR A 44 20.12 -1.84 -12.71
N PRO A 45 20.64 -1.94 -13.93
CA PRO A 45 21.37 -0.84 -14.57
C PRO A 45 20.46 0.35 -14.79
N TYR A 46 21.07 1.52 -14.78
CA TYR A 46 20.35 2.74 -15.14
C TYR A 46 19.99 2.74 -16.62
N GLU A 47 18.72 3.01 -16.90
CA GLU A 47 18.20 3.29 -18.23
C GLU A 47 17.38 4.57 -18.18
N ASN A 48 17.60 5.48 -19.15
CA ASN A 48 16.81 6.70 -19.21
C ASN A 48 15.35 6.38 -19.59
N GLN A 49 14.42 6.82 -18.76
CA GLN A 49 12.99 6.58 -18.90
C GLN A 49 12.16 7.86 -18.95
N ASP A 50 12.80 9.04 -19.18
CA ASP A 50 12.13 10.34 -19.11
C ASP A 50 11.08 10.51 -20.20
N ASP A 51 11.27 9.87 -21.35
CA ASP A 51 10.32 9.89 -22.47
C ASP A 51 9.07 9.01 -22.23
N VAL A 52 9.11 8.10 -21.26
CA VAL A 52 7.96 7.26 -20.92
C VAL A 52 7.00 8.06 -20.05
N PRO A 53 5.74 8.24 -20.46
CA PRO A 53 4.77 8.96 -19.65
C PRO A 53 4.46 8.21 -18.36
N LEU A 54 4.09 8.94 -17.31
CA LEU A 54 3.67 8.40 -16.03
C LEU A 54 2.14 8.31 -15.99
N PHE A 55 1.61 7.11 -15.82
CA PHE A 55 0.17 6.84 -15.71
C PHE A 55 -0.17 6.20 -14.36
N ASP A 56 0.49 5.10 -14.02
CA ASP A 56 0.15 4.24 -12.87
C ASP A 56 1.30 4.07 -11.87
N THR A 57 2.46 4.68 -12.15
CA THR A 57 3.63 4.50 -11.29
C THR A 57 3.65 5.49 -10.14
N GLY A 58 3.78 4.93 -8.95
CA GLY A 58 4.00 5.65 -7.70
C GLY A 58 5.12 5.01 -6.88
N ARG A 59 5.64 5.76 -5.92
CA ARG A 59 6.57 5.18 -4.96
C ARG A 59 5.80 4.33 -3.94
N SER A 60 6.28 3.11 -3.72
CA SER A 60 5.75 2.26 -2.65
C SER A 60 5.98 2.88 -1.29
N GLY A 61 4.97 2.84 -0.42
CA GLY A 61 5.16 3.14 0.99
C GLY A 61 6.15 2.17 1.61
N PHE A 62 7.07 2.68 2.44
CA PHE A 62 8.07 1.82 3.07
C PHE A 62 7.42 0.95 4.16
N ASN A 63 7.52 -0.35 3.98
CA ASN A 63 7.08 -1.38 4.93
C ASN A 63 8.03 -2.59 4.90
N TYR A 64 7.70 -3.64 5.63
CA TYR A 64 8.52 -4.85 5.65
C TYR A 64 8.78 -5.44 4.25
N ALA A 65 7.78 -5.48 3.37
CA ALA A 65 7.93 -6.04 2.02
C ALA A 65 8.94 -5.24 1.18
N GLN A 66 9.06 -3.93 1.42
CA GLN A 66 9.98 -3.05 0.71
C GLN A 66 11.46 -3.21 1.14
N LEU A 67 11.73 -3.89 2.25
CA LEU A 67 13.11 -4.25 2.62
C LEU A 67 13.78 -5.10 1.54
N PHE A 68 13.02 -6.02 0.94
CA PHE A 68 13.50 -7.04 0.03
C PHE A 68 12.82 -6.93 -1.36
N SER A 69 12.53 -5.71 -1.79
CA SER A 69 11.94 -5.42 -3.08
C SER A 69 13.01 -5.05 -4.11
N GLU A 70 12.91 -5.60 -5.31
CA GLU A 70 13.78 -5.30 -6.45
C GLU A 70 13.52 -3.90 -7.02
N ASN A 71 12.24 -3.48 -7.03
CA ASN A 71 11.82 -2.19 -7.53
C ASN A 71 11.16 -1.36 -6.41
N ARG A 72 11.58 -0.10 -6.28
CA ARG A 72 10.99 0.83 -5.30
C ARG A 72 9.68 1.48 -5.78
N TYR A 73 9.33 1.27 -7.04
CA TYR A 73 8.09 1.77 -7.63
C TYR A 73 7.06 0.65 -7.79
N VAL A 74 5.79 1.02 -7.65
CA VAL A 74 4.64 0.23 -8.13
C VAL A 74 4.23 0.74 -9.49
N GLY A 75 3.49 -0.06 -10.25
CA GLY A 75 3.15 0.24 -11.63
C GLY A 75 4.24 -0.19 -12.62
N LEU A 76 3.99 0.07 -13.90
CA LEU A 76 4.84 -0.41 -14.98
C LEU A 76 5.61 0.70 -15.71
N ASP A 77 5.32 1.98 -15.45
CA ASP A 77 5.91 3.09 -16.20
C ASP A 77 7.37 3.36 -15.82
N ARG A 78 7.76 3.03 -14.58
CA ARG A 78 9.14 3.21 -14.10
C ARG A 78 9.67 1.95 -13.44
N VAL A 79 10.90 1.63 -13.78
CA VAL A 79 11.71 0.63 -13.09
C VAL A 79 12.90 1.36 -12.49
N SER A 80 13.09 1.23 -11.17
CA SER A 80 14.22 1.87 -10.51
C SER A 80 15.53 1.19 -10.89
N ASP A 81 16.54 2.00 -11.20
CA ASP A 81 17.91 1.51 -11.14
C ASP A 81 18.28 1.18 -9.69
N ALA A 82 19.10 0.17 -9.51
CA ALA A 82 19.52 -0.31 -8.21
C ALA A 82 20.94 -0.92 -8.28
N ASN A 83 21.75 -0.58 -7.30
CA ASN A 83 22.99 -1.27 -6.97
C ASN A 83 23.11 -1.19 -5.46
N GLN A 84 22.45 -2.14 -4.77
CA GLN A 84 22.23 -2.04 -3.32
C GLN A 84 22.24 -3.40 -2.64
N LEU A 85 22.72 -3.40 -1.41
CA LEU A 85 22.69 -4.53 -0.49
C LEU A 85 21.85 -4.18 0.73
N THR A 86 20.86 -5.00 1.05
CA THR A 86 20.10 -4.93 2.31
C THR A 86 20.53 -6.09 3.21
N ALA A 87 21.02 -5.78 4.38
CA ALA A 87 21.24 -6.74 5.47
C ALA A 87 20.17 -6.51 6.53
N ALA A 88 19.48 -7.54 6.93
CA ALA A 88 18.38 -7.44 7.90
C ALA A 88 18.33 -8.62 8.84
N LEU A 89 17.79 -8.36 10.03
CA LEU A 89 17.44 -9.35 11.02
C LEU A 89 15.94 -9.26 11.27
N VAL A 90 15.23 -10.36 11.09
CA VAL A 90 13.80 -10.45 11.29
C VAL A 90 13.51 -11.43 12.41
N SER A 91 12.58 -11.10 13.29
CA SER A 91 12.05 -12.01 14.30
C SER A 91 10.54 -12.06 14.16
N ARG A 92 10.00 -13.28 14.10
CA ARG A 92 8.55 -13.53 14.02
C ARG A 92 8.10 -14.35 15.21
N PHE A 93 6.91 -14.10 15.66
CA PHE A 93 6.20 -14.88 16.66
C PHE A 93 4.98 -15.50 15.97
N ILE A 94 5.06 -16.82 15.77
CA ILE A 94 4.07 -17.60 15.05
C ILE A 94 3.34 -18.48 16.06
N GLN A 95 2.02 -18.39 16.10
CA GLN A 95 1.21 -19.22 16.98
C GLN A 95 1.03 -20.63 16.39
N GLU A 96 0.60 -21.59 17.18
CA GLU A 96 0.41 -23.00 16.77
C GLU A 96 -0.55 -23.17 15.57
N ASP A 97 -1.48 -22.22 15.38
CA ASP A 97 -2.39 -22.18 14.23
C ASP A 97 -1.71 -21.64 12.94
N GLY A 98 -0.40 -21.35 12.97
CA GLY A 98 0.36 -20.77 11.88
C GLY A 98 0.20 -19.26 11.72
N ALA A 99 -0.59 -18.59 12.55
CA ALA A 99 -0.80 -17.16 12.46
C ALA A 99 0.40 -16.37 12.99
N GLU A 100 0.94 -15.48 12.17
CA GLU A 100 1.97 -14.51 12.59
C GLU A 100 1.33 -13.44 13.47
N ARG A 101 1.71 -13.44 14.76
CA ARG A 101 1.19 -12.50 15.75
C ARG A 101 2.00 -11.22 15.82
N LEU A 102 3.31 -11.35 15.67
CA LEU A 102 4.22 -10.22 15.68
C LEU A 102 5.40 -10.51 14.75
N ARG A 103 5.76 -9.56 13.96
CA ARG A 103 6.99 -9.51 13.17
C ARG A 103 7.72 -8.23 13.49
N LEU A 104 9.00 -8.34 13.79
CA LEU A 104 9.92 -7.25 14.00
C LEU A 104 11.08 -7.39 13.02
N ALA A 105 11.47 -6.32 12.37
CA ALA A 105 12.61 -6.31 11.48
C ALA A 105 13.47 -5.07 11.70
N ILE A 106 14.76 -5.27 11.73
CA ILE A 106 15.76 -4.21 11.67
C ILE A 106 16.71 -4.52 10.53
N GLY A 107 17.07 -3.53 9.75
CA GLY A 107 17.97 -3.72 8.62
C GLY A 107 18.74 -2.46 8.29
N GLN A 108 19.75 -2.66 7.47
CA GLN A 108 20.52 -1.59 6.87
C GLN A 108 20.61 -1.81 5.37
N ARG A 109 20.38 -0.75 4.61
CA ARG A 109 20.56 -0.77 3.16
C ARG A 109 21.77 0.08 2.82
N LEU A 110 22.69 -0.53 2.07
CA LEU A 110 23.87 0.10 1.51
C LEU A 110 23.63 0.30 0.02
N TYR A 111 23.75 1.53 -0.46
CA TYR A 111 23.74 1.87 -1.88
C TYR A 111 25.18 1.98 -2.39
N PHE A 112 25.57 1.12 -3.34
CA PHE A 112 26.86 1.21 -4.02
C PHE A 112 26.86 2.32 -5.05
N GLU A 113 25.67 2.60 -5.64
CA GLU A 113 25.42 3.69 -6.55
C GLU A 113 24.12 4.42 -6.18
N GLU A 114 24.10 5.74 -6.35
CA GLU A 114 22.89 6.52 -6.11
C GLU A 114 21.85 6.22 -7.19
N PRO A 115 20.60 5.88 -6.84
CA PRO A 115 19.55 5.69 -7.82
C PRO A 115 19.24 6.98 -8.58
N ARG A 116 19.26 6.89 -9.90
CA ARG A 116 19.07 8.04 -10.82
C ARG A 116 17.66 8.15 -11.36
N VAL A 117 16.97 7.00 -11.56
CA VAL A 117 15.58 7.00 -12.01
C VAL A 117 14.69 7.56 -10.91
N ARG A 118 13.93 8.62 -11.22
CA ARG A 118 13.05 9.31 -10.27
C ARG A 118 11.70 9.60 -10.91
N ILE A 119 10.68 9.71 -10.08
CA ILE A 119 9.39 10.29 -10.47
C ILE A 119 9.35 11.77 -10.09
N ALA A 120 8.51 12.54 -10.78
CA ALA A 120 8.41 13.98 -10.54
C ALA A 120 8.09 14.29 -9.07
N GLY A 121 8.84 15.20 -8.47
CA GLY A 121 8.72 15.60 -7.06
C GLY A 121 9.44 14.70 -6.07
N GLU A 122 10.18 13.69 -6.52
CA GLU A 122 10.98 12.84 -5.64
C GLU A 122 12.34 13.49 -5.33
N ALA A 123 12.64 13.62 -4.03
CA ALA A 123 13.94 14.11 -3.58
C ALA A 123 15.06 13.11 -3.91
N ALA A 124 16.27 13.64 -4.13
CA ALA A 124 17.45 12.81 -4.30
C ALA A 124 17.72 11.95 -3.04
N GLN A 125 18.12 10.71 -3.24
CA GLN A 125 18.68 9.90 -2.18
C GLN A 125 20.08 10.46 -1.87
N GLN A 126 20.26 11.03 -0.68
CA GLN A 126 21.52 11.69 -0.31
C GLN A 126 22.43 10.79 0.53
N SER A 127 21.88 9.70 1.06
CA SER A 127 22.61 8.81 1.95
C SER A 127 23.00 7.51 1.26
N ARG A 128 24.20 7.05 1.53
CA ARG A 128 24.65 5.71 1.15
C ARG A 128 24.18 4.61 2.13
N TYR A 129 23.65 5.02 3.28
CA TYR A 129 23.25 4.10 4.34
C TYR A 129 21.89 4.51 4.89
N ASP A 130 20.92 3.62 4.82
CA ASP A 130 19.63 3.79 5.45
C ASP A 130 19.44 2.74 6.55
N LEU A 131 19.03 3.20 7.73
CA LEU A 131 18.52 2.30 8.77
C LEU A 131 17.04 2.04 8.50
N LEU A 132 16.67 0.79 8.54
CA LEU A 132 15.35 0.28 8.20
C LEU A 132 14.76 -0.42 9.42
N LEU A 133 13.58 0.01 9.85
CA LEU A 133 12.82 -0.62 10.92
C LEU A 133 11.45 -0.98 10.40
N ALA A 134 10.97 -2.18 10.70
CA ALA A 134 9.61 -2.57 10.39
C ALA A 134 9.02 -3.41 11.52
N ALA A 135 7.74 -3.21 11.78
CA ALA A 135 6.97 -4.00 12.71
C ALA A 135 5.57 -4.23 12.16
N GLY A 136 5.05 -5.44 12.33
CA GLY A 136 3.71 -5.76 11.86
C GLY A 136 3.22 -7.02 12.53
N GLY A 137 1.92 -7.27 12.40
CA GLY A 137 1.33 -8.49 12.94
C GLY A 137 -0.14 -8.37 13.22
N THR A 138 -0.68 -9.46 13.77
CA THR A 138 -2.09 -9.58 14.16
C THR A 138 -2.19 -9.62 15.68
N ILE A 139 -2.44 -8.46 16.29
CA ILE A 139 -2.50 -8.31 17.77
C ILE A 139 -3.64 -9.17 18.34
N SER A 140 -4.76 -9.22 17.62
CA SER A 140 -5.92 -10.07 17.94
C SER A 140 -6.58 -10.52 16.64
N GLU A 141 -7.56 -11.40 16.72
CA GLU A 141 -8.31 -11.88 15.54
C GLU A 141 -8.91 -10.76 14.68
N SER A 142 -9.09 -9.58 15.27
CA SER A 142 -9.73 -8.44 14.62
C SER A 142 -8.77 -7.30 14.28
N TRP A 143 -7.58 -7.24 14.86
CA TRP A 143 -6.67 -6.12 14.72
C TRP A 143 -5.35 -6.54 14.06
N THR A 144 -5.05 -5.92 12.94
CA THR A 144 -3.78 -6.05 12.24
C THR A 144 -3.11 -4.69 12.14
N PHE A 145 -1.81 -4.65 12.30
CA PHE A 145 -1.02 -3.44 12.09
C PHE A 145 0.21 -3.74 11.23
N ASP A 146 0.68 -2.74 10.54
CA ASP A 146 1.97 -2.77 9.82
C ASP A 146 2.60 -1.39 9.92
N SER A 147 3.91 -1.35 10.15
CA SER A 147 4.67 -0.11 10.23
C SER A 147 6.06 -0.29 9.63
N GLY A 148 6.56 0.77 9.03
CA GLY A 148 7.91 0.84 8.49
C GLY A 148 8.49 2.23 8.66
N VAL A 149 9.78 2.28 8.97
CA VAL A 149 10.55 3.50 9.12
C VAL A 149 11.86 3.36 8.37
N GLN A 150 12.16 4.32 7.53
CA GLN A 150 13.44 4.48 6.86
C GLN A 150 14.10 5.76 7.37
N TYR A 151 15.23 5.59 8.02
CA TYR A 151 16.00 6.68 8.61
C TYR A 151 17.28 6.87 7.83
N ASP A 152 17.53 8.08 7.38
CA ASP A 152 18.76 8.48 6.72
C ASP A 152 19.84 8.68 7.79
N ALA A 153 20.77 7.73 7.87
CA ALA A 153 21.81 7.76 8.90
C ALA A 153 22.83 8.89 8.68
N ALA A 154 23.10 9.29 7.45
CA ALA A 154 24.04 10.36 7.15
C ALA A 154 23.41 11.75 7.38
N GLY A 155 22.16 11.93 6.99
CA GLY A 155 21.41 13.18 7.19
C GLY A 155 20.77 13.30 8.57
N SER A 156 20.90 12.30 9.45
CA SER A 156 20.29 12.24 10.78
C SER A 156 18.81 12.63 10.79
N SER A 157 18.06 12.15 9.81
CA SER A 157 16.67 12.56 9.63
C SER A 157 15.79 11.42 9.10
N LEU A 158 14.51 11.49 9.44
CA LEU A 158 13.49 10.56 8.95
C LEU A 158 13.30 10.77 7.44
N TYR A 159 13.52 9.71 6.66
CA TYR A 159 13.34 9.75 5.21
C TYR A 159 11.92 9.36 4.83
N SER A 160 11.41 8.24 5.34
CA SER A 160 10.03 7.83 5.14
C SER A 160 9.48 7.07 6.32
N SER A 161 8.18 7.14 6.53
CA SER A 161 7.48 6.26 7.46
C SER A 161 6.08 5.94 6.97
N ASN A 162 5.65 4.73 7.30
CA ASN A 162 4.30 4.25 7.07
C ASN A 162 3.80 3.57 8.34
N VAL A 163 2.57 3.85 8.72
CA VAL A 163 1.87 3.15 9.81
C VAL A 163 0.45 2.88 9.34
N SER A 164 0.05 1.63 9.31
CA SER A 164 -1.30 1.21 8.98
C SER A 164 -1.89 0.36 10.08
N VAL A 165 -3.17 0.55 10.34
CA VAL A 165 -3.96 -0.23 11.29
C VAL A 165 -5.26 -0.62 10.61
N GLN A 166 -5.60 -1.89 10.72
CA GLN A 166 -6.85 -2.44 10.21
C GLN A 166 -7.60 -3.12 11.34
N TRP A 167 -8.88 -2.79 11.47
CA TRP A 167 -9.81 -3.43 12.38
C TRP A 167 -10.91 -4.17 11.60
N ARG A 168 -10.97 -5.48 11.78
CA ARG A 168 -11.91 -6.39 11.10
C ARG A 168 -12.61 -7.30 12.10
N PRO A 169 -13.62 -6.81 12.85
CA PRO A 169 -14.30 -7.58 13.90
C PRO A 169 -15.26 -8.65 13.35
N GLY A 170 -15.38 -8.80 12.04
CA GLY A 170 -16.24 -9.80 11.42
C GLY A 170 -16.42 -9.57 9.92
N LYS A 171 -17.25 -10.39 9.31
CA LYS A 171 -17.58 -10.26 7.89
C LYS A 171 -18.23 -8.89 7.59
N MET A 172 -17.87 -8.29 6.47
CA MET A 172 -18.40 -6.98 6.02
C MET A 172 -18.19 -5.82 7.00
N LYS A 173 -17.21 -5.97 7.91
CA LYS A 173 -16.78 -4.96 8.85
C LYS A 173 -15.29 -4.77 8.70
N ALA A 174 -14.88 -3.67 8.12
CA ALA A 174 -13.48 -3.30 7.99
C ALA A 174 -13.35 -1.79 8.23
N VAL A 175 -12.41 -1.40 9.07
CA VAL A 175 -12.02 -0.01 9.26
C VAL A 175 -10.51 0.04 9.17
N ASN A 176 -10.00 0.96 8.35
CA ASN A 176 -8.58 1.11 8.13
C ASN A 176 -8.16 2.55 8.36
N ALA A 177 -7.00 2.72 8.95
CA ALA A 177 -6.32 3.99 9.08
C ALA A 177 -4.86 3.81 8.65
N GLU A 178 -4.38 4.68 7.78
CA GLU A 178 -3.00 4.67 7.32
C GLU A 178 -2.43 6.08 7.37
N TYR A 179 -1.23 6.21 7.91
CA TYR A 179 -0.42 7.41 7.86
C TYR A 179 0.82 7.15 7.04
N ARG A 180 1.09 8.01 6.06
CA ARG A 180 2.27 7.94 5.21
C ARG A 180 3.02 9.26 5.23
N TYR A 181 4.31 9.17 5.42
CA TYR A 181 5.23 10.29 5.36
C TYR A 181 6.41 9.97 4.46
N GLN A 182 6.77 10.91 3.64
CA GLN A 182 8.02 10.91 2.90
C GLN A 182 8.61 12.32 2.90
N ARG A 183 9.88 12.43 3.27
CA ARG A 183 10.61 13.69 3.32
C ARG A 183 10.52 14.42 1.98
N ASP A 184 10.26 15.74 2.05
CA ASP A 184 10.18 16.65 0.91
C ASP A 184 9.19 16.24 -0.20
N SER A 185 8.34 15.26 0.05
CA SER A 185 7.37 14.75 -0.90
C SER A 185 5.94 14.87 -0.37
N PHE A 186 5.56 14.10 0.62
CA PHE A 186 4.18 14.12 1.11
C PHE A 186 4.04 13.72 2.59
N ARG A 187 2.90 14.08 3.15
CA ARG A 187 2.41 13.61 4.43
C ARG A 187 0.90 13.44 4.33
N ASN A 188 0.43 12.21 4.32
CA ASN A 188 -0.95 11.87 4.05
C ASN A 188 -1.55 11.03 5.18
N ILE A 189 -2.86 11.18 5.39
CA ILE A 189 -3.69 10.26 6.16
C ILE A 189 -4.75 9.69 5.22
N ASP A 190 -4.92 8.38 5.26
CA ASP A 190 -5.95 7.64 4.57
C ASP A 190 -6.84 6.93 5.60
N LEU A 191 -8.14 7.15 5.52
CA LEU A 191 -9.14 6.47 6.33
C LEU A 191 -10.12 5.78 5.39
N SER A 192 -10.44 4.52 5.64
CA SER A 192 -11.45 3.82 4.86
C SER A 192 -12.23 2.82 5.71
N ALA A 193 -13.46 2.58 5.33
CA ALA A 193 -14.32 1.64 6.04
C ALA A 193 -15.37 1.00 5.14
N GLN A 194 -15.72 -0.24 5.46
CA GLN A 194 -16.96 -0.90 5.10
C GLN A 194 -17.64 -1.29 6.41
N TYR A 195 -18.89 -0.85 6.61
CA TYR A 195 -19.59 -1.16 7.85
C TYR A 195 -21.11 -1.32 7.64
N PRO A 196 -21.77 -2.28 8.31
CA PRO A 196 -23.23 -2.42 8.26
C PRO A 196 -23.89 -1.24 8.98
N ILE A 197 -24.75 -0.51 8.27
CA ILE A 197 -25.58 0.57 8.82
C ILE A 197 -26.88 -0.01 9.39
N SER A 198 -27.42 -1.02 8.72
CA SER A 198 -28.59 -1.78 9.16
C SER A 198 -28.53 -3.21 8.64
N ARG A 199 -29.58 -4.02 8.88
CA ARG A 199 -29.59 -5.45 8.50
C ARG A 199 -29.28 -5.72 7.02
N ARG A 200 -29.63 -4.80 6.11
CA ARG A 200 -29.48 -4.96 4.65
C ARG A 200 -28.66 -3.83 4.01
N TRP A 201 -28.30 -2.80 4.75
CA TRP A 201 -27.56 -1.64 4.27
C TRP A 201 -26.13 -1.60 4.80
N TYR A 202 -25.20 -1.38 3.90
CA TYR A 202 -23.77 -1.25 4.22
C TYR A 202 -23.25 0.07 3.66
N GLY A 203 -22.49 0.78 4.47
CA GLY A 203 -21.76 1.96 4.06
C GLY A 203 -20.34 1.59 3.65
N VAL A 204 -19.85 2.21 2.60
CA VAL A 204 -18.47 2.12 2.14
C VAL A 204 -17.93 3.53 1.99
N GLY A 205 -16.77 3.79 2.55
CA GLY A 205 -16.18 5.11 2.47
C GLY A 205 -14.67 5.09 2.49
N ARG A 206 -14.06 6.10 1.84
CA ARG A 206 -12.63 6.41 1.93
C ARG A 206 -12.42 7.91 1.88
N VAL A 207 -11.46 8.36 2.65
CA VAL A 207 -10.94 9.73 2.62
C VAL A 207 -9.42 9.68 2.65
N SER A 208 -8.79 10.32 1.67
CA SER A 208 -7.35 10.54 1.62
C SER A 208 -7.08 12.04 1.75
N TYR A 209 -6.31 12.43 2.74
CA TYR A 209 -6.08 13.82 3.08
C TYR A 209 -4.58 14.13 3.18
N ALA A 210 -4.14 15.18 2.46
CA ALA A 210 -2.77 15.68 2.54
C ALA A 210 -2.62 16.59 3.76
N LEU A 211 -1.84 16.19 4.76
CA LEU A 211 -1.47 17.06 5.89
C LEU A 211 -0.47 18.13 5.48
N ARG A 212 0.45 17.76 4.58
CA ARG A 212 1.42 18.66 3.98
C ARG A 212 1.78 18.19 2.58
N SER A 213 1.85 19.11 1.66
CA SER A 213 2.24 18.88 0.28
C SER A 213 3.49 19.70 -0.01
N TYR A 214 4.51 19.07 -0.59
CA TYR A 214 5.73 19.71 -1.03
C TYR A 214 5.82 19.55 -2.56
N GLY A 215 5.77 20.66 -3.30
CA GLY A 215 6.18 20.72 -4.69
C GLY A 215 5.23 20.13 -5.74
N VAL A 216 5.70 20.18 -6.96
CA VAL A 216 5.02 19.82 -8.21
C VAL A 216 4.75 18.31 -8.26
N GLY A 217 3.52 17.92 -8.59
CA GLY A 217 3.16 16.53 -8.84
C GLY A 217 2.26 15.90 -7.76
N GLN A 218 1.99 16.58 -6.65
CA GLN A 218 1.01 16.15 -5.68
C GLN A 218 -0.37 16.73 -5.97
N ALA A 219 -1.37 15.87 -5.83
CA ALA A 219 -2.77 16.18 -6.08
C ALA A 219 -3.38 17.12 -5.03
N VAL A 220 -2.75 18.23 -4.75
CA VAL A 220 -3.42 19.37 -4.14
C VAL A 220 -4.05 20.14 -5.27
N ASN A 221 -5.35 20.29 -5.27
CA ASN A 221 -6.01 21.13 -6.27
C ASN A 221 -5.55 22.59 -6.05
N PRO A 222 -4.66 23.14 -6.91
CA PRO A 222 -4.12 24.47 -6.69
C PRO A 222 -5.19 25.55 -6.81
N SER A 223 -6.30 25.26 -7.47
CA SER A 223 -7.42 26.20 -7.66
C SER A 223 -8.33 26.32 -6.43
N THR A 224 -8.38 25.32 -5.56
CA THR A 224 -9.27 25.34 -4.37
C THR A 224 -8.52 25.31 -3.04
N GLY A 225 -7.19 25.13 -3.05
CA GLY A 225 -6.39 24.96 -1.84
C GLY A 225 -6.78 23.70 -1.03
N SER A 226 -7.59 22.82 -1.60
CA SER A 226 -8.10 21.63 -0.94
C SER A 226 -7.00 20.61 -0.71
N LYS A 227 -6.79 20.25 0.55
CA LYS A 227 -5.90 19.15 0.95
C LYS A 227 -6.55 17.77 0.81
N LEU A 228 -7.80 17.69 0.38
CA LEU A 228 -8.51 16.44 0.09
C LEU A 228 -8.02 15.89 -1.25
N ILE A 229 -7.27 14.78 -1.20
CA ILE A 229 -6.69 14.10 -2.37
C ILE A 229 -7.78 13.28 -3.07
N GLU A 230 -8.45 12.44 -2.30
CA GLU A 230 -9.47 11.52 -2.77
C GLU A 230 -10.55 11.34 -1.70
N SER A 231 -11.78 11.18 -2.13
CA SER A 231 -12.86 10.71 -1.27
C SER A 231 -13.78 9.79 -2.05
N LEU A 232 -14.27 8.77 -1.38
CA LEU A 232 -15.28 7.85 -1.88
C LEU A 232 -16.36 7.72 -0.81
N ILE A 233 -17.60 7.79 -1.25
CA ILE A 233 -18.78 7.44 -0.44
C ILE A 233 -19.65 6.51 -1.24
N GLY A 234 -20.09 5.42 -0.64
CA GLY A 234 -20.93 4.43 -1.26
C GLY A 234 -21.91 3.79 -0.30
N LEU A 235 -22.97 3.30 -0.85
CA LEU A 235 -23.99 2.50 -0.18
C LEU A 235 -24.23 1.21 -0.94
N GLU A 236 -24.40 0.13 -0.20
CA GLU A 236 -24.77 -1.17 -0.72
C GLU A 236 -26.04 -1.67 -0.02
N TYR A 237 -26.95 -2.20 -0.80
CA TYR A 237 -28.15 -2.84 -0.28
C TYR A 237 -28.15 -4.30 -0.69
N GLN A 238 -28.33 -5.19 0.27
CA GLN A 238 -28.41 -6.63 0.06
C GLN A 238 -29.84 -7.13 0.22
N ALA A 239 -30.41 -7.61 -0.86
CA ALA A 239 -31.62 -8.43 -0.86
C ALA A 239 -31.25 -9.92 -1.02
N ASP A 240 -32.25 -10.79 -0.94
CA ASP A 240 -32.03 -12.23 -1.01
C ASP A 240 -31.52 -12.68 -2.40
N CYS A 241 -32.03 -12.06 -3.47
CA CYS A 241 -31.73 -12.43 -4.87
C CYS A 241 -30.92 -11.37 -5.63
N TRP A 242 -30.67 -10.19 -5.06
CA TRP A 242 -29.95 -9.12 -5.74
C TRP A 242 -29.19 -8.21 -4.76
N VAL A 243 -28.19 -7.54 -5.29
CA VAL A 243 -27.41 -6.51 -4.58
C VAL A 243 -27.42 -5.23 -5.39
N PHE A 244 -27.78 -4.13 -4.76
CA PHE A 244 -27.64 -2.80 -5.34
C PHE A 244 -26.48 -2.07 -4.71
N ARG A 245 -25.66 -1.41 -5.54
CA ARG A 245 -24.53 -0.59 -5.13
C ARG A 245 -24.62 0.77 -5.78
N MET A 246 -24.35 1.81 -5.05
CA MET A 246 -24.21 3.16 -5.56
C MET A 246 -23.12 3.91 -4.83
N GLY A 247 -22.51 4.87 -5.51
CA GLY A 247 -21.51 5.71 -4.87
C GLY A 247 -21.04 6.85 -5.75
N ALA A 248 -20.27 7.71 -5.14
CA ALA A 248 -19.55 8.79 -5.78
C ALA A 248 -18.09 8.77 -5.31
N GLN A 249 -17.18 8.98 -6.23
CA GLN A 249 -15.75 9.06 -5.96
C GLN A 249 -15.22 10.39 -6.48
N ARG A 250 -14.59 11.16 -5.62
CA ARG A 250 -13.92 12.39 -6.00
C ARG A 250 -12.43 12.13 -6.00
N PHE A 251 -11.75 12.46 -7.09
CA PHE A 251 -10.30 12.39 -7.21
C PHE A 251 -9.76 13.52 -8.10
N VAL A 252 -8.49 13.81 -7.94
CA VAL A 252 -7.79 14.78 -8.77
C VAL A 252 -7.17 14.06 -9.95
N THR A 253 -7.45 14.54 -11.17
CA THR A 253 -6.93 13.96 -12.41
C THR A 253 -5.49 14.41 -12.68
N ALA A 254 -4.80 13.76 -13.62
CA ALA A 254 -3.47 14.13 -14.05
C ALA A 254 -3.40 15.58 -14.60
N ALA A 255 -4.52 16.11 -15.10
CA ALA A 255 -4.66 17.52 -15.52
C ALA A 255 -4.91 18.48 -14.35
N GLN A 256 -4.76 18.04 -13.10
CA GLN A 256 -5.03 18.81 -11.89
C GLN A 256 -6.48 19.32 -11.77
N THR A 257 -7.40 18.73 -12.49
CA THR A 257 -8.84 19.00 -12.36
C THR A 257 -9.49 17.97 -11.43
N THR A 258 -10.57 18.38 -10.76
CA THR A 258 -11.33 17.47 -9.92
C THR A 258 -12.38 16.77 -10.76
N SER A 259 -12.42 15.44 -10.71
CA SER A 259 -13.48 14.62 -11.28
C SER A 259 -14.29 13.99 -10.15
N THR A 260 -15.62 13.94 -10.33
CA THR A 260 -16.52 13.31 -9.35
C THR A 260 -17.52 12.41 -10.08
N PRO A 261 -17.07 11.24 -10.59
CA PRO A 261 -17.98 10.26 -11.19
C PRO A 261 -18.94 9.70 -10.13
N ILE A 262 -20.17 9.54 -10.54
CA ILE A 262 -21.21 8.80 -9.82
C ILE A 262 -21.38 7.47 -10.55
N PHE A 263 -21.54 6.40 -9.79
CA PHE A 263 -21.71 5.06 -10.31
C PHE A 263 -22.81 4.32 -9.55
N PHE A 264 -23.45 3.41 -10.24
CA PHE A 264 -24.43 2.49 -9.63
C PHE A 264 -24.41 1.14 -10.34
N GLN A 265 -24.80 0.10 -9.62
CA GLN A 265 -24.85 -1.26 -10.13
C GLN A 265 -25.97 -2.04 -9.43
N LEU A 266 -26.78 -2.69 -10.22
CA LEU A 266 -27.69 -3.74 -9.78
C LEU A 266 -27.11 -5.09 -10.21
N GLU A 267 -26.84 -5.95 -9.27
CA GLU A 267 -26.36 -7.31 -9.50
C GLU A 267 -27.47 -8.31 -9.12
N LEU A 268 -27.92 -9.07 -10.09
CA LEU A 268 -28.82 -10.20 -9.88
C LEU A 268 -27.95 -11.43 -9.59
N ASN A 269 -28.12 -12.03 -8.42
CA ASN A 269 -27.26 -13.14 -7.97
C ASN A 269 -27.34 -14.31 -8.95
N GLY A 270 -26.18 -14.67 -9.53
CA GLY A 270 -26.07 -15.78 -10.48
C GLY A 270 -26.52 -15.51 -11.93
N LEU A 271 -27.07 -14.32 -12.24
CA LEU A 271 -27.59 -14.01 -13.57
C LEU A 271 -26.78 -12.95 -14.30
N SER A 272 -26.87 -11.70 -13.87
CA SER A 272 -26.28 -10.58 -14.61
C SER A 272 -25.98 -9.37 -13.72
N ARG A 273 -25.26 -8.41 -14.32
CA ARG A 273 -24.97 -7.10 -13.72
C ARG A 273 -25.38 -6.01 -14.68
N LEU A 274 -26.12 -5.03 -14.18
CA LEU A 274 -26.57 -3.85 -14.91
C LEU A 274 -26.11 -2.62 -14.13
N GLY A 275 -25.58 -1.60 -14.81
CA GLY A 275 -25.20 -0.38 -14.12
C GLY A 275 -24.34 0.56 -14.95
N LEU A 276 -23.95 1.66 -14.33
CA LEU A 276 -23.02 2.66 -14.84
C LEU A 276 -21.74 2.64 -13.99
N GLY A 277 -20.60 2.46 -14.62
CA GLY A 277 -19.32 2.29 -13.93
C GLY A 277 -19.15 0.92 -13.28
N ASN A 278 -18.14 0.79 -12.43
CA ASN A 278 -17.85 -0.45 -11.70
C ASN A 278 -17.69 -0.19 -10.18
N PRO A 279 -18.81 0.00 -9.45
CA PRO A 279 -18.75 0.28 -8.00
C PRO A 279 -18.00 -0.79 -7.22
N LEU A 280 -18.18 -2.07 -7.57
CA LEU A 280 -17.53 -3.17 -6.89
C LEU A 280 -16.00 -3.06 -6.94
N GLU A 281 -15.45 -2.73 -8.09
CA GLU A 281 -14.02 -2.53 -8.27
C GLU A 281 -13.53 -1.30 -7.49
N SER A 282 -14.27 -0.20 -7.57
CA SER A 282 -13.95 1.03 -6.82
C SER A 282 -13.93 0.77 -5.31
N PHE A 283 -14.92 0.06 -4.78
CA PHE A 283 -14.98 -0.27 -3.36
C PHE A 283 -13.84 -1.20 -2.94
N ASN A 284 -13.57 -2.25 -3.72
CA ASN A 284 -12.50 -3.20 -3.45
C ASN A 284 -11.11 -2.56 -3.48
N LYS A 285 -10.87 -1.63 -4.40
CA LYS A 285 -9.61 -0.88 -4.48
C LYS A 285 -9.47 0.16 -3.36
N SER A 286 -10.59 0.73 -2.92
CA SER A 286 -10.59 1.84 -1.97
C SER A 286 -10.58 1.40 -0.50
N VAL A 287 -11.08 0.21 -0.19
CA VAL A 287 -11.19 -0.28 1.20
C VAL A 287 -10.42 -1.59 1.36
N PRO A 288 -9.21 -1.58 1.91
CA PRO A 288 -8.50 -2.80 2.26
C PRO A 288 -9.35 -3.72 3.14
N GLY A 289 -9.46 -4.99 2.75
CA GLY A 289 -10.31 -5.96 3.45
C GLY A 289 -11.82 -5.82 3.18
N TYR A 290 -12.21 -5.07 2.16
CA TYR A 290 -13.58 -5.05 1.67
C TYR A 290 -14.07 -6.47 1.38
N THR A 291 -15.27 -6.77 1.85
CA THR A 291 -15.92 -8.07 1.63
C THR A 291 -17.16 -7.88 0.76
N ARG A 292 -17.18 -8.58 -0.36
CA ARG A 292 -18.30 -8.55 -1.30
C ARG A 292 -19.56 -9.17 -0.66
N LEU A 293 -20.70 -8.50 -0.73
CA LEU A 293 -21.95 -8.90 -0.07
C LEU A 293 -22.49 -10.27 -0.55
N ASN A 294 -22.23 -10.66 -1.78
CA ASN A 294 -22.69 -11.91 -2.38
C ASN A 294 -21.58 -12.95 -2.61
N ALA A 295 -20.47 -12.87 -1.87
CA ALA A 295 -19.34 -13.79 -2.01
C ALA A 295 -19.64 -15.27 -1.66
N GLY A 296 -20.81 -15.57 -1.10
CA GLY A 296 -21.25 -16.93 -0.73
C GLY A 296 -22.38 -17.50 -1.58
N ILE A 297 -22.89 -16.78 -2.56
CA ILE A 297 -24.04 -17.22 -3.39
C ILE A 297 -23.55 -17.40 -4.83
N GLY A 298 -23.12 -18.63 -5.16
CA GLY A 298 -22.93 -19.06 -6.55
C GLY A 298 -21.48 -19.04 -7.03
N ARG A 299 -20.78 -20.10 -6.72
CA ARG A 299 -20.00 -20.88 -7.69
C ARG A 299 -20.16 -22.35 -7.32
N PRO A 300 -20.66 -23.19 -8.24
CA PRO A 300 -20.50 -24.63 -8.10
C PRO A 300 -19.02 -24.98 -8.17
#